data_4ca2dee9ceeec44c8a4925d4fd7769a9
#
_entry.id   4ca2dee9ceeec44c8a4925d4fd7769a9
#
_cell.length_a   1.000
_cell.length_b   1.000
_cell.length_c   1.000
_cell.angle_alpha   90.00
_cell.angle_beta   90.00
_cell.angle_gamma   90.00
#
_symmetry.space_group_name_H-M   'P 1'
#
loop_
_entity.id
_entity.type
_entity.pdbx_description
1 polymer ?
#
loop_
_entity_poly.entity_id
_entity_poly.type
_entity_poly.pdbx_seq_one_letter_code
_entity_poly.pdbx_strand_id
1 'polypeptide(L)'
;MLRVQSISLALMLFSIFLLIKKSINKRIFLFLLVSITGYFIISNFIIASKQMREDPSKDFYKGAALWLKEHTEPETIVFNTDWDDFPYLFFYNTHNYYIVGLDPNYMYKYNSSLYRTWQAVTKGKVENPHEIIVEKFNSYYVLTDNKHEAFIKQANNDPYMKVVYKDKFCKVYMINNK
;
A
#
# COMPACT_ATOMS: atom_id res chain seq x y z
N MET A 1 -8.58 14.46 6.00
CA MET A 1 -7.54 14.77 7.00
C MET A 1 -7.11 16.25 6.97
N LEU A 2 -6.66 16.81 5.86
CA LEU A 2 -6.20 18.21 5.71
C LEU A 2 -7.20 19.29 6.17
N ARG A 3 -8.52 19.09 6.02
CA ARG A 3 -9.53 20.09 6.38
C ARG A 3 -9.67 20.34 7.90
N VAL A 4 -9.52 19.31 8.72
CA VAL A 4 -9.64 19.47 10.19
C VAL A 4 -8.39 20.14 10.76
N GLN A 5 -7.21 19.82 10.21
CA GLN A 5 -5.96 20.45 10.60
C GLN A 5 -5.91 21.95 10.23
N SER A 6 -6.45 22.31 9.06
CA SER A 6 -6.50 23.72 8.64
C SER A 6 -7.45 24.57 9.50
N ILE A 7 -8.60 24.03 9.90
CA ILE A 7 -9.56 24.75 10.74
C ILE A 7 -8.97 25.05 12.11
N SER A 8 -8.28 24.10 12.71
CA SER A 8 -7.73 24.33 14.05
C SER A 8 -6.50 25.22 14.06
N LEU A 9 -5.66 25.14 13.01
CA LEU A 9 -4.59 26.12 12.84
C LEU A 9 -5.16 27.52 12.73
N ALA A 10 -6.25 27.71 11.98
CA ALA A 10 -6.93 28.99 11.84
C ALA A 10 -7.50 29.48 13.19
N LEU A 11 -8.12 28.60 13.99
CA LEU A 11 -8.63 28.95 15.33
C LEU A 11 -7.50 29.32 16.29
N MET A 12 -6.38 28.61 16.22
CA MET A 12 -5.19 28.92 17.02
C MET A 12 -4.61 30.29 16.65
N LEU A 13 -4.43 30.56 15.35
CA LEU A 13 -3.95 31.86 14.88
C LEU A 13 -4.91 33.00 15.23
N PHE A 14 -6.22 32.78 15.12
CA PHE A 14 -7.24 33.74 15.53
C PHE A 14 -7.18 34.03 17.04
N SER A 15 -6.97 33.01 17.87
CA SER A 15 -6.83 33.17 19.33
C SER A 15 -5.58 33.99 19.67
N ILE A 16 -4.45 33.73 19.00
CA ILE A 16 -3.21 34.52 19.16
C ILE A 16 -3.43 35.96 18.74
N PHE A 17 -4.12 36.20 17.62
CA PHE A 17 -4.47 37.55 17.15
C PHE A 17 -5.30 38.34 18.17
N LEU A 18 -6.30 37.70 18.81
CA LEU A 18 -7.11 38.32 19.85
C LEU A 18 -6.30 38.67 21.12
N LEU A 19 -5.31 37.83 21.45
CA LEU A 19 -4.41 38.10 22.56
C LEU A 19 -3.51 39.31 22.28
N ILE A 20 -2.91 39.39 21.08
CA ILE A 20 -2.04 40.50 20.67
C ILE A 20 -2.82 41.82 20.73
N LYS A 21 -4.09 41.82 20.32
CA LYS A 21 -4.98 43.01 20.42
C LYS A 21 -5.42 43.34 21.84
N LYS A 22 -4.99 42.62 22.86
CA LYS A 22 -5.47 42.74 24.26
C LYS A 22 -6.99 42.62 24.39
N SER A 23 -7.66 42.00 23.44
CA SER A 23 -9.13 41.84 23.40
C SER A 23 -9.62 40.72 24.27
N ILE A 24 -8.75 39.87 24.80
CA ILE A 24 -9.13 38.69 25.57
C ILE A 24 -8.30 38.57 26.86
N ASN A 25 -8.95 38.13 27.92
CA ASN A 25 -8.27 37.88 29.22
C ASN A 25 -7.31 36.67 29.03
N LYS A 26 -6.08 36.75 29.62
CA LYS A 26 -5.07 35.68 29.56
C LYS A 26 -5.59 34.32 30.02
N ARG A 27 -6.47 34.29 31.00
CA ARG A 27 -7.07 33.02 31.51
C ARG A 27 -8.00 32.40 30.48
N ILE A 28 -8.82 33.19 29.82
CA ILE A 28 -9.72 32.72 28.73
C ILE A 28 -8.91 32.24 27.55
N PHE A 29 -7.85 32.98 27.19
CA PHE A 29 -6.92 32.55 26.12
C PHE A 29 -6.28 31.18 26.43
N LEU A 30 -5.74 31.01 27.64
CA LEU A 30 -5.12 29.75 28.05
C LEU A 30 -6.15 28.59 28.04
N PHE A 31 -7.35 28.83 28.50
CA PHE A 31 -8.44 27.84 28.46
C PHE A 31 -8.77 27.44 27.02
N LEU A 32 -8.93 28.40 26.11
CA LEU A 32 -9.17 28.11 24.69
C LEU A 32 -8.01 27.35 24.05
N LEU A 33 -6.79 27.75 24.34
CA LEU A 33 -5.59 27.08 23.81
C LEU A 33 -5.53 25.62 24.25
N VAL A 34 -5.73 25.35 25.55
CA VAL A 34 -5.74 23.99 26.11
C VAL A 34 -6.88 23.17 25.51
N SER A 35 -8.09 23.76 25.38
CA SER A 35 -9.25 23.08 24.81
C SER A 35 -9.03 22.71 23.33
N ILE A 36 -8.50 23.63 22.54
CA ILE A 36 -8.19 23.39 21.12
C ILE A 36 -7.11 22.31 20.98
N THR A 37 -6.03 22.42 21.76
CA THR A 37 -4.95 21.42 21.74
C THR A 37 -5.44 20.04 22.19
N GLY A 38 -6.23 19.99 23.26
CA GLY A 38 -6.84 18.75 23.76
C GLY A 38 -7.76 18.09 22.72
N TYR A 39 -8.62 18.86 22.08
CA TYR A 39 -9.44 18.36 20.97
C TYR A 39 -8.59 17.77 19.84
N PHE A 40 -7.48 18.42 19.51
CA PHE A 40 -6.54 17.95 18.48
C PHE A 40 -5.91 16.62 18.84
N ILE A 41 -5.39 16.51 20.04
CA ILE A 41 -4.76 15.28 20.53
C ILE A 41 -5.76 14.14 20.50
N ILE A 42 -6.96 14.37 21.04
CA ILE A 42 -8.00 13.33 21.11
C ILE A 42 -8.45 12.91 19.71
N SER A 43 -8.73 13.86 18.82
CA SER A 43 -9.20 13.55 17.48
C SER A 43 -8.15 12.78 16.66
N ASN A 44 -6.86 13.18 16.73
CA ASN A 44 -5.80 12.45 16.07
C ASN A 44 -5.58 11.05 16.67
N PHE A 45 -5.70 10.92 18.00
CA PHE A 45 -5.61 9.62 18.65
C PHE A 45 -6.73 8.67 18.22
N ILE A 46 -7.98 9.17 18.13
CA ILE A 46 -9.11 8.37 17.63
C ILE A 46 -8.87 7.92 16.19
N ILE A 47 -8.43 8.84 15.31
CA ILE A 47 -8.14 8.53 13.91
C ILE A 47 -7.01 7.49 13.79
N ALA A 48 -5.91 7.71 14.50
CA ALA A 48 -4.77 6.79 14.51
C ALA A 48 -5.18 5.40 15.05
N SER A 49 -5.94 5.35 16.15
CA SER A 49 -6.42 4.10 16.72
C SER A 49 -7.36 3.34 15.77
N LYS A 50 -8.17 4.07 15.00
CA LYS A 50 -9.03 3.47 13.98
C LYS A 50 -8.19 2.88 12.85
N GLN A 51 -7.21 3.63 12.31
CA GLN A 51 -6.31 3.17 11.26
C GLN A 51 -5.55 1.90 11.69
N MET A 52 -4.99 1.90 12.92
CA MET A 52 -4.29 0.72 13.45
C MET A 52 -5.17 -0.53 13.60
N ARG A 53 -6.49 -0.37 13.80
CA ARG A 53 -7.44 -1.50 13.86
C ARG A 53 -7.83 -2.01 12.48
N GLU A 54 -7.80 -1.14 11.48
CA GLU A 54 -8.11 -1.45 10.08
C GLU A 54 -6.90 -2.02 9.33
N ASP A 55 -5.68 -1.89 9.92
CA ASP A 55 -4.48 -2.47 9.33
C ASP A 55 -4.60 -4.01 9.24
N PRO A 56 -4.10 -4.60 8.17
CA PRO A 56 -4.08 -6.05 8.01
C PRO A 56 -3.40 -6.73 9.19
N SER A 57 -3.87 -7.92 9.56
CA SER A 57 -3.25 -8.71 10.61
C SER A 57 -1.77 -8.97 10.30
N LYS A 58 -0.96 -9.24 11.34
CA LYS A 58 0.46 -9.59 11.17
C LYS A 58 0.68 -10.77 10.20
N ASP A 59 -0.29 -11.68 10.14
CA ASP A 59 -0.22 -12.87 9.27
C ASP A 59 -0.74 -12.61 7.84
N PHE A 60 -1.02 -11.35 7.51
CA PHE A 60 -1.34 -10.95 6.14
C PHE A 60 -0.19 -11.37 5.21
N TYR A 61 -0.49 -12.09 4.14
CA TYR A 61 0.46 -12.67 3.20
C TYR A 61 1.47 -13.70 3.75
N LYS A 62 1.49 -14.02 5.04
CA LYS A 62 2.43 -14.99 5.62
C LYS A 62 2.42 -16.31 4.88
N GLY A 63 1.22 -16.87 4.62
CA GLY A 63 1.10 -18.14 3.91
C GLY A 63 1.69 -18.10 2.50
N ALA A 64 1.37 -17.06 1.73
CA ALA A 64 1.87 -16.88 0.37
C ALA A 64 3.40 -16.65 0.35
N ALA A 65 3.91 -15.84 1.28
CA ALA A 65 5.33 -15.55 1.39
C ALA A 65 6.15 -16.80 1.72
N LEU A 66 5.67 -17.61 2.67
CA LEU A 66 6.32 -18.89 3.03
C LEU A 66 6.21 -19.89 1.89
N TRP A 67 5.04 -19.98 1.23
CA TRP A 67 4.87 -20.84 0.07
C TRP A 67 5.88 -20.50 -1.04
N LEU A 68 6.01 -19.22 -1.39
CA LEU A 68 7.01 -18.76 -2.37
C LEU A 68 8.42 -19.13 -1.95
N LYS A 69 8.78 -18.92 -0.68
CA LYS A 69 10.10 -19.28 -0.15
C LYS A 69 10.42 -20.78 -0.29
N GLU A 70 9.42 -21.63 -0.15
CA GLU A 70 9.60 -23.10 -0.19
C GLU A 70 9.56 -23.67 -1.62
N HIS A 71 8.93 -22.96 -2.57
CA HIS A 71 8.66 -23.47 -3.90
C HIS A 71 9.38 -22.72 -5.03
N THR A 72 10.24 -21.77 -4.70
CA THR A 72 11.04 -21.04 -5.68
C THR A 72 12.52 -21.05 -5.32
N GLU A 73 13.37 -20.91 -6.33
CA GLU A 73 14.80 -20.75 -6.10
C GLU A 73 15.11 -19.37 -5.46
N PRO A 74 16.26 -19.27 -4.73
CA PRO A 74 16.72 -17.98 -4.24
C PRO A 74 16.76 -16.91 -5.34
N GLU A 75 16.47 -15.66 -4.96
CA GLU A 75 16.51 -14.49 -5.86
C GLU A 75 15.48 -14.53 -7.00
N THR A 76 14.56 -15.51 -7.00
CA THR A 76 13.45 -15.52 -7.94
C THR A 76 12.65 -14.23 -7.82
N ILE A 77 12.43 -13.58 -8.96
CA ILE A 77 11.66 -12.34 -9.05
C ILE A 77 10.18 -12.67 -9.02
N VAL A 78 9.45 -12.04 -8.11
CA VAL A 78 8.00 -12.15 -7.96
C VAL A 78 7.35 -10.83 -8.39
N PHE A 79 6.45 -10.90 -9.36
CA PHE A 79 5.62 -9.76 -9.74
C PHE A 79 4.52 -9.57 -8.71
N ASN A 80 4.57 -8.50 -7.93
CA ASN A 80 3.52 -8.14 -7.00
C ASN A 80 2.66 -7.01 -7.56
N THR A 81 1.33 -7.13 -7.38
CA THR A 81 0.37 -6.18 -7.96
C THR A 81 0.23 -4.92 -7.14
N ASP A 82 0.67 -4.92 -5.87
CA ASP A 82 0.63 -3.74 -5.02
C ASP A 82 1.99 -3.48 -4.35
N TRP A 83 2.31 -2.21 -4.16
CA TRP A 83 3.59 -1.79 -3.60
C TRP A 83 3.59 -1.81 -2.07
N ASP A 84 2.45 -1.61 -1.42
CA ASP A 84 2.31 -1.61 0.03
C ASP A 84 2.23 -3.03 0.63
N ASP A 85 2.13 -4.06 -0.23
CA ASP A 85 2.26 -5.47 0.15
C ASP A 85 3.70 -5.84 0.55
N PHE A 86 4.70 -5.13 0.02
CA PHE A 86 6.11 -5.45 0.17
C PHE A 86 6.57 -5.64 1.62
N PRO A 87 6.21 -4.78 2.60
CA PRO A 87 6.65 -4.97 3.97
C PRO A 87 6.21 -6.30 4.58
N TYR A 88 4.98 -6.75 4.29
CA TYR A 88 4.45 -8.02 4.77
C TYR A 88 5.13 -9.21 4.11
N LEU A 89 5.37 -9.12 2.81
CA LEU A 89 6.04 -10.17 2.04
C LEU A 89 7.49 -10.32 2.47
N PHE A 90 8.23 -9.22 2.54
CA PHE A 90 9.64 -9.18 2.89
C PHE A 90 9.89 -9.64 4.33
N PHE A 91 8.98 -9.34 5.26
CA PHE A 91 9.09 -9.78 6.65
C PHE A 91 9.16 -11.31 6.79
N TYR A 92 8.42 -12.05 5.98
CA TYR A 92 8.39 -13.53 6.02
C TYR A 92 9.30 -14.17 4.97
N ASN A 93 9.64 -13.47 3.91
CA ASN A 93 10.36 -14.02 2.78
C ASN A 93 11.35 -13.01 2.18
N THR A 94 12.60 -13.10 2.63
CA THR A 94 13.74 -12.38 2.06
C THR A 94 14.48 -13.18 0.98
N HIS A 95 13.97 -14.37 0.64
CA HIS A 95 14.53 -15.28 -0.34
C HIS A 95 14.25 -14.84 -1.77
N ASN A 96 13.10 -14.18 -1.98
CA ASN A 96 12.67 -13.69 -3.28
C ASN A 96 12.86 -12.18 -3.43
N TYR A 97 12.96 -11.71 -4.67
CA TYR A 97 12.86 -10.30 -5.02
C TYR A 97 11.44 -9.95 -5.45
N TYR A 98 11.02 -8.72 -5.16
CA TYR A 98 9.71 -8.20 -5.52
C TYR A 98 9.87 -7.01 -6.46
N ILE A 99 9.01 -6.93 -7.50
CA ILE A 99 9.13 -5.91 -8.56
C ILE A 99 8.97 -4.49 -8.01
N VAL A 100 8.06 -4.31 -7.05
CA VAL A 100 7.77 -3.00 -6.47
C VAL A 100 7.64 -3.12 -4.96
N GLY A 101 8.20 -2.14 -4.25
CA GLY A 101 8.11 -2.09 -2.81
C GLY A 101 8.28 -0.68 -2.26
N LEU A 102 7.79 -0.44 -1.05
CA LEU A 102 7.85 0.78 -0.26
C LEU A 102 7.21 2.00 -0.92
N ASP A 103 7.70 2.43 -2.09
CA ASP A 103 7.18 3.58 -2.82
C ASP A 103 7.33 3.34 -4.34
N PRO A 104 6.21 3.31 -5.09
CA PRO A 104 6.24 3.08 -6.54
C PRO A 104 6.96 4.19 -7.32
N ASN A 105 7.19 5.36 -6.71
CA ASN A 105 7.97 6.43 -7.31
C ASN A 105 9.43 6.03 -7.60
N TYR A 106 10.00 5.07 -6.88
CA TYR A 106 11.34 4.56 -7.19
C TYR A 106 11.37 3.91 -8.57
N MET A 107 10.40 3.03 -8.87
CA MET A 107 10.27 2.44 -10.21
C MET A 107 10.01 3.52 -11.27
N TYR A 108 9.12 4.48 -11.00
CA TYR A 108 8.82 5.57 -11.94
C TYR A 108 10.07 6.41 -12.26
N LYS A 109 10.88 6.75 -11.28
CA LYS A 109 12.12 7.51 -11.47
C LYS A 109 13.19 6.69 -12.20
N TYR A 110 13.27 5.40 -11.92
CA TYR A 110 14.21 4.50 -12.59
C TYR A 110 13.83 4.29 -14.06
N ASN A 111 12.57 3.96 -14.33
CA ASN A 111 12.03 3.74 -15.67
C ASN A 111 10.52 4.00 -15.70
N SER A 112 10.15 5.18 -16.18
CA SER A 112 8.73 5.58 -16.23
C SER A 112 7.88 4.74 -17.19
N SER A 113 8.48 4.16 -18.24
CA SER A 113 7.79 3.25 -19.15
C SER A 113 7.48 1.93 -18.45
N LEU A 114 8.45 1.36 -17.76
CA LEU A 114 8.29 0.12 -16.99
C LEU A 114 7.21 0.29 -15.90
N TYR A 115 7.22 1.42 -15.19
CA TYR A 115 6.19 1.76 -14.21
C TYR A 115 4.78 1.81 -14.82
N ARG A 116 4.63 2.45 -15.99
CA ARG A 116 3.33 2.49 -16.68
C ARG A 116 2.87 1.11 -17.13
N THR A 117 3.81 0.28 -17.58
CA THR A 117 3.53 -1.12 -17.92
C THR A 117 3.06 -1.90 -16.70
N TRP A 118 3.76 -1.80 -15.56
CA TRP A 118 3.34 -2.39 -14.29
C TRP A 118 1.93 -1.95 -13.91
N GLN A 119 1.65 -0.63 -13.97
CA GLN A 119 0.31 -0.10 -13.69
C GLN A 119 -0.77 -0.62 -14.67
N ALA A 120 -0.44 -0.78 -15.94
CA ALA A 120 -1.40 -1.29 -16.91
C ALA A 120 -1.76 -2.76 -16.62
N VAL A 121 -0.77 -3.57 -16.26
CA VAL A 121 -0.96 -4.96 -15.85
C VAL A 121 -1.80 -5.04 -14.59
N THR A 122 -1.40 -4.35 -13.52
CA THR A 122 -2.08 -4.43 -12.21
C THR A 122 -3.52 -3.91 -12.26
N LYS A 123 -3.81 -2.96 -13.15
CA LYS A 123 -5.18 -2.44 -13.39
C LYS A 123 -6.00 -3.31 -14.35
N GLY A 124 -5.50 -4.48 -14.76
CA GLY A 124 -6.20 -5.39 -15.66
C GLY A 124 -6.46 -4.84 -17.06
N LYS A 125 -5.62 -3.90 -17.54
CA LYS A 125 -5.71 -3.29 -18.88
C LYS A 125 -5.00 -4.08 -19.96
N VAL A 126 -4.34 -5.16 -19.58
CA VAL A 126 -3.56 -6.02 -20.45
C VAL A 126 -4.25 -7.38 -20.54
N GLU A 127 -4.59 -7.79 -21.77
CA GLU A 127 -4.99 -9.15 -22.06
C GLU A 127 -3.75 -10.04 -22.10
N ASN A 128 -3.86 -11.30 -21.68
CA ASN A 128 -2.74 -12.23 -21.58
C ASN A 128 -1.50 -11.63 -20.87
N PRO A 129 -1.65 -11.26 -19.59
CA PRO A 129 -0.61 -10.52 -18.88
C PRO A 129 0.70 -11.29 -18.73
N HIS A 130 0.70 -12.64 -18.89
CA HIS A 130 1.91 -13.47 -18.79
C HIS A 130 3.04 -12.99 -19.72
N GLU A 131 2.72 -12.64 -21.00
CA GLU A 131 3.74 -12.22 -21.96
C GLU A 131 4.52 -11.00 -21.48
N ILE A 132 3.79 -9.96 -21.05
CA ILE A 132 4.39 -8.72 -20.56
C ILE A 132 5.13 -8.92 -19.24
N ILE A 133 4.58 -9.74 -18.34
CA ILE A 133 5.20 -10.02 -17.03
C ILE A 133 6.54 -10.74 -17.22
N VAL A 134 6.59 -11.74 -18.09
CA VAL A 134 7.84 -12.46 -18.39
C VAL A 134 8.82 -11.56 -19.15
N GLU A 135 8.36 -10.90 -20.22
CA GLU A 135 9.26 -10.14 -21.12
C GLU A 135 9.87 -8.90 -20.42
N LYS A 136 9.05 -8.14 -19.67
CA LYS A 136 9.48 -6.85 -19.12
C LYS A 136 9.98 -6.94 -17.68
N PHE A 137 9.54 -7.94 -16.92
CA PHE A 137 9.85 -8.05 -15.49
C PHE A 137 10.63 -9.33 -15.14
N ASN A 138 10.86 -10.20 -16.11
CA ASN A 138 11.57 -11.48 -15.91
C ASN A 138 10.99 -12.27 -14.72
N SER A 139 9.67 -12.27 -14.59
CA SER A 139 8.97 -12.92 -13.48
C SER A 139 8.05 -14.01 -13.97
N TYR A 140 8.16 -15.19 -13.34
CA TYR A 140 7.31 -16.35 -13.58
C TYR A 140 6.34 -16.62 -12.43
N TYR A 141 6.39 -15.82 -11.38
CA TYR A 141 5.48 -15.89 -10.24
C TYR A 141 4.83 -14.53 -10.02
N VAL A 142 3.52 -14.54 -9.81
CA VAL A 142 2.74 -13.34 -9.60
C VAL A 142 1.99 -13.48 -8.30
N LEU A 143 2.17 -12.54 -7.40
CA LEU A 143 1.37 -12.41 -6.18
C LEU A 143 0.40 -11.25 -6.34
N THR A 144 -0.88 -11.50 -6.03
CA THR A 144 -1.93 -10.49 -6.04
C THR A 144 -2.86 -10.67 -4.85
N ASP A 145 -3.29 -9.57 -4.26
CA ASP A 145 -4.39 -9.59 -3.30
C ASP A 145 -5.74 -9.86 -4.00
N ASN A 146 -6.77 -10.11 -3.21
CA ASN A 146 -8.11 -10.35 -3.75
C ASN A 146 -8.84 -9.06 -4.20
N LYS A 147 -8.26 -7.88 -3.98
CA LYS A 147 -8.86 -6.58 -4.36
C LYS A 147 -8.57 -6.20 -5.81
N HIS A 148 -7.54 -6.77 -6.42
CA HIS A 148 -7.18 -6.55 -7.82
C HIS A 148 -8.05 -7.36 -8.79
N GLU A 149 -9.37 -7.23 -8.68
CA GLU A 149 -10.34 -8.04 -9.43
C GLU A 149 -10.13 -7.99 -10.95
N ALA A 150 -9.81 -6.80 -11.48
CA ALA A 150 -9.58 -6.63 -12.92
C ALA A 150 -8.34 -7.39 -13.40
N PHE A 151 -7.25 -7.38 -12.65
CA PHE A 151 -6.08 -8.20 -12.93
C PHE A 151 -6.40 -9.70 -12.81
N ILE A 152 -7.06 -10.09 -11.71
CA ILE A 152 -7.46 -11.48 -11.47
C ILE A 152 -8.31 -12.03 -12.62
N LYS A 153 -9.22 -11.22 -13.17
CA LYS A 153 -10.02 -11.60 -14.32
C LYS A 153 -9.15 -11.90 -15.55
N GLN A 154 -8.17 -11.06 -15.86
CA GLN A 154 -7.25 -11.28 -16.95
C GLN A 154 -6.36 -12.50 -16.72
N ALA A 155 -5.80 -12.63 -15.51
CA ALA A 155 -4.95 -13.75 -15.15
C ALA A 155 -5.68 -15.11 -15.19
N ASN A 156 -6.95 -15.15 -14.80
CA ASN A 156 -7.76 -16.37 -14.88
C ASN A 156 -8.15 -16.76 -16.32
N ASN A 157 -8.21 -15.79 -17.23
CA ASN A 157 -8.49 -16.03 -18.64
C ASN A 157 -7.23 -16.37 -19.44
N ASP A 158 -6.06 -16.13 -18.87
CA ASP A 158 -4.77 -16.38 -19.51
C ASP A 158 -4.38 -17.86 -19.37
N PRO A 159 -4.28 -18.62 -20.48
CA PRO A 159 -4.03 -20.05 -20.44
C PRO A 159 -2.66 -20.44 -19.88
N TYR A 160 -1.72 -19.49 -19.84
CA TYR A 160 -0.37 -19.71 -19.31
C TYR A 160 -0.24 -19.37 -17.82
N MET A 161 -1.28 -18.78 -17.20
CA MET A 161 -1.27 -18.43 -15.78
C MET A 161 -2.09 -19.43 -14.97
N LYS A 162 -1.44 -20.13 -14.05
CA LYS A 162 -2.08 -21.12 -13.16
C LYS A 162 -1.99 -20.68 -11.71
N VAL A 163 -3.10 -20.70 -10.99
CA VAL A 163 -3.12 -20.51 -9.53
C VAL A 163 -2.41 -21.69 -8.86
N VAL A 164 -1.33 -21.42 -8.14
CA VAL A 164 -0.52 -22.42 -7.40
C VAL A 164 -0.67 -22.28 -5.89
N TYR A 165 -1.09 -21.11 -5.42
CA TYR A 165 -1.45 -20.85 -4.02
C TYR A 165 -2.64 -19.91 -3.94
N LYS A 166 -3.51 -20.12 -2.97
CA LYS A 166 -4.66 -19.26 -2.69
C LYS A 166 -5.05 -19.35 -1.22
N ASP A 167 -5.28 -18.21 -0.60
CA ASP A 167 -5.91 -18.12 0.71
C ASP A 167 -7.01 -17.04 0.73
N LYS A 168 -7.45 -16.64 1.94
CA LYS A 168 -8.48 -15.61 2.10
C LYS A 168 -8.01 -14.20 1.72
N PHE A 169 -6.71 -13.97 1.59
CA PHE A 169 -6.12 -12.66 1.36
C PHE A 169 -5.63 -12.48 -0.07
N CYS A 170 -4.99 -13.53 -0.63
CA CYS A 170 -4.25 -13.42 -1.87
C CYS A 170 -4.21 -14.71 -2.69
N LYS A 171 -3.63 -14.59 -3.88
CA LYS A 171 -3.32 -15.70 -4.79
C LYS A 171 -1.90 -15.56 -5.29
N VAL A 172 -1.26 -16.71 -5.53
CA VAL A 172 -0.03 -16.78 -6.31
C VAL A 172 -0.34 -17.51 -7.61
N TYR A 173 0.03 -16.89 -8.72
CA TYR A 173 0.02 -17.51 -10.03
C TYR A 173 1.44 -17.91 -10.42
N MET A 174 1.57 -19.05 -11.07
CA MET A 174 2.76 -19.46 -11.79
C MET A 174 2.50 -19.29 -13.29
N ILE A 175 3.46 -18.73 -13.99
CA ILE A 175 3.45 -18.59 -15.46
C ILE A 175 4.22 -19.77 -16.04
N ASN A 176 3.55 -20.59 -16.84
CA ASN A 176 4.18 -21.68 -17.58
C ASN A 176 4.82 -21.12 -18.85
N ASN A 177 6.04 -21.55 -19.15
CA ASN A 177 6.63 -21.28 -20.47
C ASN A 177 5.80 -21.95 -21.55
N LYS A 178 5.74 -21.28 -22.71
CA LYS A 178 5.24 -21.88 -23.96
C LYS A 178 6.03 -23.14 -24.31
#